data_222e1a806497af78615d6c7ac2cfbedd
#
_entry.id   222e1a806497af78615d6c7ac2cfbedd
#
_cell.length_a   1.000
_cell.length_b   1.000
_cell.length_c   1.000
_cell.angle_alpha   90.00
_cell.angle_beta   90.00
_cell.angle_gamma   90.00
#
_symmetry.space_group_name_H-M   'P 1'
#
loop_
_entity.id
_entity.type
_entity.pdbx_description
1 polymer ?
#
loop_
_entity_poly.entity_id
_entity_poly.type
_entity_poly.pdbx_seq_one_letter_code
_entity_poly.pdbx_strand_id
1 'polypeptide(L)'
;MNYLDLILQQQQDKIAIITDDNQYTYGELAQKAKNIRQTIDLTAKRRPIFIHEDKIIDQLISFLAYSGTNHIPIIATDASKNQEFIIKDIPENACMGVMTSGSTGKSKLFWRNYNSWADFFPIQNKIFNINEDTVIFCQGSLAFTGNLNIYLGVFACGGTVIATEKFRPKNWLDLMTKYKVNTIYLIPTKLLLLPKFATLPNTQIKQIISGSQSMNKHDALKLKQIYPKTTITLYYGASELNYITYINDIDMTEDRTSVGKPFTDVKITIKNEEIFVNTPYHVEGISLPFSLKDKGYIDTNGSLHFLGRKDDICNINGLKISTSKIENALIKVFQTNELIVIPSHKNDSDTLKAFIAGEKQFTKQEILKSLKPYLTDFEMPKQFIYLKTLPKNESGKIDKLKLQSLM
;
A
#
# COMPACT_ATOMS: atom_id res chain seq x y z
N MET A 1 -22.69 -14.48 -1.53
CA MET A 1 -21.36 -14.84 -0.99
C MET A 1 -20.82 -13.66 -0.18
N ASN A 2 -20.04 -13.94 0.85
CA ASN A 2 -19.44 -12.93 1.70
C ASN A 2 -18.06 -13.40 2.19
N TYR A 3 -17.26 -12.51 2.81
CA TYR A 3 -15.90 -12.86 3.20
C TYR A 3 -15.82 -13.84 4.39
N LEU A 4 -16.86 -13.98 5.20
CA LEU A 4 -16.92 -15.03 6.21
C LEU A 4 -16.98 -16.43 5.58
N ASP A 5 -17.58 -16.56 4.39
CA ASP A 5 -17.63 -17.84 3.67
C ASP A 5 -16.23 -18.33 3.29
N LEU A 6 -15.27 -17.42 3.01
CA LEU A 6 -13.87 -17.79 2.75
C LEU A 6 -13.24 -18.52 3.95
N ILE A 7 -13.58 -18.09 5.17
CA ILE A 7 -13.09 -18.69 6.42
C ILE A 7 -13.74 -20.03 6.69
N LEU A 8 -15.05 -20.12 6.44
CA LEU A 8 -15.85 -21.34 6.69
C LEU A 8 -15.50 -22.49 5.75
N GLN A 9 -14.99 -22.20 4.57
CA GLN A 9 -14.60 -23.21 3.57
C GLN A 9 -13.23 -23.84 3.86
N GLN A 10 -12.44 -23.29 4.78
CA GLN A 10 -11.11 -23.78 5.10
C GLN A 10 -11.12 -24.88 6.18
N GLN A 11 -9.97 -25.54 6.34
CA GLN A 11 -9.76 -26.53 7.39
C GLN A 11 -9.83 -25.84 8.76
N GLN A 12 -10.83 -26.17 9.58
CA GLN A 12 -11.22 -25.37 10.74
C GLN A 12 -10.22 -25.41 11.91
N ASP A 13 -9.42 -26.46 12.04
CA ASP A 13 -8.35 -26.63 13.05
C ASP A 13 -7.02 -25.99 12.65
N LYS A 14 -6.88 -25.58 11.38
CA LYS A 14 -5.68 -24.90 10.89
C LYS A 14 -5.61 -23.46 11.42
N ILE A 15 -4.40 -23.01 11.76
CA ILE A 15 -4.18 -21.63 12.20
C ILE A 15 -4.39 -20.67 11.02
N ALA A 16 -5.32 -19.74 11.16
CA ALA A 16 -5.60 -18.69 10.20
C ALA A 16 -4.73 -17.45 10.42
N ILE A 17 -4.60 -17.02 11.69
CA ILE A 17 -3.87 -15.80 12.03
C ILE A 17 -3.17 -15.91 13.39
N ILE A 18 -1.96 -15.38 13.45
CA ILE A 18 -1.20 -15.16 14.69
C ILE A 18 -0.97 -13.64 14.81
N THR A 19 -1.35 -13.08 15.94
CA THR A 19 -1.12 -11.68 16.31
C THR A 19 -0.05 -11.57 17.40
N ASP A 20 0.27 -10.35 17.82
CA ASP A 20 1.21 -10.11 18.93
C ASP A 20 0.82 -10.84 20.22
N ASP A 21 -0.48 -10.99 20.47
CA ASP A 21 -1.01 -11.48 21.75
C ASP A 21 -1.50 -12.94 21.69
N ASN A 22 -2.07 -13.37 20.55
CA ASN A 22 -2.79 -14.64 20.43
C ASN A 22 -2.68 -15.24 19.02
N GLN A 23 -3.05 -16.52 18.91
CA GLN A 23 -3.29 -17.22 17.66
C GLN A 23 -4.73 -17.69 17.56
N TYR A 24 -5.26 -17.77 16.35
CA TYR A 24 -6.64 -18.20 16.07
C TYR A 24 -6.65 -19.16 14.90
N THR A 25 -7.36 -20.27 15.06
CA THR A 25 -7.69 -21.17 13.95
C THR A 25 -8.78 -20.57 13.06
N TYR A 26 -8.99 -21.16 11.88
CA TYR A 26 -10.12 -20.78 11.02
C TYR A 26 -11.45 -20.96 11.74
N GLY A 27 -11.63 -22.05 12.49
CA GLY A 27 -12.83 -22.33 13.27
C GLY A 27 -13.07 -21.32 14.38
N GLU A 28 -12.04 -20.95 15.14
CA GLU A 28 -12.16 -19.94 16.21
C GLU A 28 -12.48 -18.56 15.64
N LEU A 29 -11.83 -18.19 14.51
CA LEU A 29 -12.11 -16.93 13.83
C LEU A 29 -13.57 -16.88 13.31
N ALA A 30 -14.01 -17.97 12.67
CA ALA A 30 -15.38 -18.10 12.19
C ALA A 30 -16.39 -18.03 13.35
N GLN A 31 -16.14 -18.71 14.47
CA GLN A 31 -17.04 -18.73 15.61
C GLN A 31 -17.19 -17.34 16.26
N LYS A 32 -16.06 -16.61 16.41
CA LYS A 32 -16.07 -15.25 16.93
C LYS A 32 -16.88 -14.30 16.02
N ALA A 33 -16.69 -14.39 14.70
CA ALA A 33 -17.46 -13.61 13.74
C ALA A 33 -18.96 -13.97 13.76
N LYS A 34 -19.29 -15.26 13.87
CA LYS A 34 -20.70 -15.72 14.00
C LYS A 34 -21.35 -15.20 15.28
N ASN A 35 -20.64 -15.17 16.39
CA ASN A 35 -21.18 -14.67 17.66
C ASN A 35 -21.59 -13.18 17.55
N ILE A 36 -20.75 -12.34 16.92
CA ILE A 36 -21.14 -10.95 16.63
C ILE A 36 -22.32 -10.92 15.65
N ARG A 37 -22.28 -11.73 14.58
CA ARG A 37 -23.32 -11.75 13.56
C ARG A 37 -24.72 -12.08 14.11
N GLN A 38 -24.80 -12.91 15.15
CA GLN A 38 -26.06 -13.24 15.83
C GLN A 38 -26.73 -12.04 16.53
N THR A 39 -25.94 -11.01 16.86
CA THR A 39 -26.45 -9.77 17.49
C THR A 39 -26.90 -8.72 16.47
N ILE A 40 -26.68 -8.97 15.16
CA ILE A 40 -26.99 -8.02 14.09
C ILE A 40 -28.45 -8.18 13.69
N ASP A 41 -29.21 -7.09 13.72
CA ASP A 41 -30.55 -7.05 13.14
C ASP A 41 -30.47 -7.06 11.61
N LEU A 42 -30.71 -8.22 11.01
CA LEU A 42 -30.67 -8.42 9.56
C LEU A 42 -31.91 -7.83 8.84
N THR A 43 -32.91 -7.36 9.57
CA THR A 43 -34.10 -6.70 9.02
C THR A 43 -33.94 -5.18 8.96
N ALA A 44 -32.96 -4.63 9.66
CA ALA A 44 -32.68 -3.21 9.69
C ALA A 44 -32.36 -2.65 8.30
N LYS A 45 -32.63 -1.37 8.10
CA LYS A 45 -32.25 -0.65 6.87
C LYS A 45 -30.74 -0.75 6.65
N ARG A 46 -30.34 -0.91 5.39
CA ARG A 46 -28.94 -0.94 4.95
C ARG A 46 -28.20 0.32 5.38
N ARG A 47 -27.05 0.15 6.07
CA ARG A 47 -26.25 1.25 6.62
C ARG A 47 -24.77 0.90 6.71
N PRO A 48 -23.87 1.90 6.70
CA PRO A 48 -22.45 1.65 6.96
C PRO A 48 -22.21 1.39 8.45
N ILE A 49 -21.21 0.57 8.74
CA ILE A 49 -20.66 0.36 10.09
C ILE A 49 -19.18 0.67 10.05
N PHE A 50 -18.77 1.72 10.75
CA PHE A 50 -17.37 2.07 10.91
C PHE A 50 -16.75 1.25 12.03
N ILE A 51 -15.75 0.46 11.68
CA ILE A 51 -14.99 -0.41 12.57
C ILE A 51 -13.79 0.41 13.09
N HIS A 52 -13.78 0.68 14.39
CA HIS A 52 -12.81 1.58 15.06
C HIS A 52 -11.90 0.85 16.04
N GLU A 53 -11.95 -0.47 16.07
CA GLU A 53 -11.13 -1.30 16.95
C GLU A 53 -9.64 -1.05 16.71
N ASP A 54 -8.85 -1.02 17.79
CA ASP A 54 -7.42 -0.75 17.70
C ASP A 54 -6.62 -2.01 17.30
N LYS A 55 -7.09 -3.20 17.70
CA LYS A 55 -6.41 -4.46 17.40
C LYS A 55 -6.81 -5.04 16.05
N ILE A 56 -5.83 -5.48 15.28
CA ILE A 56 -6.04 -6.15 13.96
C ILE A 56 -7.07 -7.28 14.06
N ILE A 57 -6.99 -8.10 15.12
CA ILE A 57 -7.89 -9.25 15.27
C ILE A 57 -9.34 -8.82 15.44
N ASP A 58 -9.59 -7.78 16.21
CA ASP A 58 -10.94 -7.28 16.44
C ASP A 58 -11.48 -6.58 15.19
N GLN A 59 -10.63 -5.83 14.45
CA GLN A 59 -10.97 -5.29 13.12
C GLN A 59 -11.40 -6.41 12.17
N LEU A 60 -10.62 -7.51 12.11
CA LEU A 60 -10.88 -8.63 11.22
C LEU A 60 -12.19 -9.36 11.60
N ILE A 61 -12.38 -9.67 12.87
CA ILE A 61 -13.59 -10.37 13.37
C ILE A 61 -14.84 -9.54 13.08
N SER A 62 -14.83 -8.23 13.40
CA SER A 62 -15.93 -7.32 13.11
C SER A 62 -16.20 -7.22 11.61
N PHE A 63 -15.13 -7.07 10.78
CA PHE A 63 -15.26 -7.04 9.33
C PHE A 63 -15.93 -8.31 8.77
N LEU A 64 -15.48 -9.49 9.20
CA LEU A 64 -16.06 -10.78 8.78
C LEU A 64 -17.53 -10.93 9.26
N ALA A 65 -17.84 -10.49 10.48
CA ALA A 65 -19.18 -10.57 11.04
C ALA A 65 -20.19 -9.74 10.24
N TYR A 66 -19.83 -8.52 9.87
CA TYR A 66 -20.69 -7.62 9.11
C TYR A 66 -20.71 -7.93 7.60
N SER A 67 -19.71 -8.62 7.08
CA SER A 67 -19.63 -8.96 5.65
C SER A 67 -20.87 -9.75 5.18
N GLY A 68 -21.52 -9.26 4.12
CA GLY A 68 -22.73 -9.89 3.56
C GLY A 68 -24.00 -9.69 4.38
N THR A 69 -24.04 -8.72 5.28
CA THR A 69 -25.24 -8.26 5.99
C THR A 69 -25.72 -6.92 5.44
N ASN A 70 -26.82 -6.38 5.99
CA ASN A 70 -27.26 -4.99 5.71
C ASN A 70 -26.41 -3.93 6.40
N HIS A 71 -25.48 -4.32 7.24
CA HIS A 71 -24.52 -3.44 7.89
C HIS A 71 -23.19 -3.53 7.15
N ILE A 72 -22.88 -2.54 6.31
CA ILE A 72 -21.72 -2.58 5.41
C ILE A 72 -20.45 -2.19 6.16
N PRO A 73 -19.47 -3.10 6.36
CA PRO A 73 -18.28 -2.84 7.15
C PRO A 73 -17.33 -1.88 6.46
N ILE A 74 -16.77 -0.96 7.22
CA ILE A 74 -15.71 -0.02 6.81
C ILE A 74 -14.69 0.01 7.94
N ILE A 75 -13.47 -0.47 7.70
CA ILE A 75 -12.41 -0.34 8.70
C ILE A 75 -11.87 1.09 8.62
N ALA A 76 -12.07 1.85 9.68
CA ALA A 76 -11.73 3.27 9.74
C ALA A 76 -10.26 3.49 10.07
N THR A 77 -9.67 4.52 9.47
CA THR A 77 -8.34 5.02 9.88
C THR A 77 -8.49 5.99 11.06
N ASP A 78 -7.44 6.19 11.86
CA ASP A 78 -7.48 7.19 12.93
C ASP A 78 -7.75 8.59 12.40
N ALA A 79 -7.21 8.92 11.21
CA ALA A 79 -7.48 10.18 10.55
C ALA A 79 -8.95 10.39 10.17
N SER A 80 -9.72 9.30 10.01
CA SER A 80 -11.14 9.34 9.65
C SER A 80 -12.09 9.26 10.85
N LYS A 81 -11.60 8.97 12.06
CA LYS A 81 -12.44 8.84 13.27
C LYS A 81 -13.30 10.08 13.55
N ASN A 82 -12.78 11.27 13.23
CA ASN A 82 -13.47 12.54 13.43
C ASN A 82 -14.03 13.16 12.14
N GLN A 83 -14.02 12.40 11.04
CA GLN A 83 -14.53 12.88 9.76
C GLN A 83 -15.99 12.48 9.59
N GLU A 84 -16.88 13.47 9.36
CA GLU A 84 -18.24 13.19 8.93
C GLU A 84 -18.26 12.81 7.45
N PHE A 85 -18.91 11.66 7.16
CA PHE A 85 -19.14 11.18 5.80
C PHE A 85 -20.60 11.42 5.42
N ILE A 86 -20.82 12.20 4.38
CA ILE A 86 -22.17 12.34 3.79
C ILE A 86 -22.40 11.11 2.90
N ILE A 87 -23.13 10.15 3.45
CA ILE A 87 -23.48 8.92 2.74
C ILE A 87 -24.89 9.08 2.20
N LYS A 88 -24.99 9.36 0.89
CA LYS A 88 -26.28 9.56 0.23
C LYS A 88 -26.92 8.21 -0.08
N ASP A 89 -26.20 7.34 -0.80
CA ASP A 89 -26.66 6.05 -1.24
C ASP A 89 -25.58 4.98 -1.10
N ILE A 90 -25.96 3.80 -0.67
CA ILE A 90 -25.08 2.62 -0.64
C ILE A 90 -25.53 1.71 -1.78
N PRO A 91 -24.65 1.38 -2.77
CA PRO A 91 -25.00 0.48 -3.86
C PRO A 91 -25.54 -0.85 -3.35
N GLU A 92 -26.56 -1.39 -4.02
CA GLU A 92 -27.25 -2.59 -3.58
C GLU A 92 -26.33 -3.81 -3.42
N ASN A 93 -25.34 -3.94 -4.32
CA ASN A 93 -24.35 -5.02 -4.31
C ASN A 93 -23.10 -4.71 -3.46
N ALA A 94 -23.00 -3.54 -2.80
CA ALA A 94 -21.86 -3.23 -1.95
C ALA A 94 -21.77 -4.21 -0.77
N CYS A 95 -20.60 -4.77 -0.53
CA CYS A 95 -20.34 -5.68 0.60
C CYS A 95 -19.36 -5.08 1.62
N MET A 96 -18.65 -4.01 1.25
CA MET A 96 -17.76 -3.26 2.13
C MET A 96 -17.51 -1.85 1.61
N GLY A 97 -17.05 -0.95 2.50
CA GLY A 97 -16.47 0.32 2.14
C GLY A 97 -14.95 0.30 2.31
N VAL A 98 -14.25 0.96 1.41
CA VAL A 98 -12.79 1.18 1.49
C VAL A 98 -12.49 2.67 1.53
N MET A 99 -11.49 3.04 2.34
CA MET A 99 -11.10 4.45 2.50
C MET A 99 -9.75 4.69 1.83
N THR A 100 -9.61 5.84 1.21
CA THR A 100 -8.34 6.29 0.66
C THR A 100 -7.87 7.53 1.39
N SER A 101 -6.58 7.63 1.69
CA SER A 101 -5.98 8.87 2.16
C SER A 101 -5.96 9.86 1.00
N GLY A 102 -6.92 10.80 0.97
CA GLY A 102 -6.93 11.86 -0.05
C GLY A 102 -5.67 12.73 0.04
N SER A 103 -5.15 13.20 -1.11
CA SER A 103 -4.05 14.17 -1.17
C SER A 103 -4.36 15.49 -0.42
N THR A 104 -5.65 15.77 -0.21
CA THR A 104 -6.16 16.93 0.53
C THR A 104 -6.30 16.72 2.05
N GLY A 105 -5.85 15.56 2.59
CA GLY A 105 -5.96 15.20 3.99
C GLY A 105 -7.32 14.66 4.43
N LYS A 106 -8.36 14.73 3.57
CA LYS A 106 -9.67 14.12 3.84
C LYS A 106 -9.74 12.75 3.19
N SER A 107 -10.15 11.73 3.95
CA SER A 107 -10.38 10.39 3.43
C SER A 107 -11.59 10.37 2.51
N LYS A 108 -11.48 9.66 1.38
CA LYS A 108 -12.61 9.38 0.48
C LYS A 108 -13.08 7.97 0.75
N LEU A 109 -14.40 7.78 0.79
CA LEU A 109 -15.05 6.49 0.95
C LEU A 109 -15.55 6.00 -0.40
N PHE A 110 -15.21 4.75 -0.73
CA PHE A 110 -15.69 4.03 -1.91
C PHE A 110 -16.36 2.71 -1.51
N TRP A 111 -17.34 2.28 -2.28
CA TRP A 111 -18.01 1.02 -2.08
C TRP A 111 -17.46 -0.07 -2.98
N ARG A 112 -17.34 -1.29 -2.46
CA ARG A 112 -16.96 -2.48 -3.23
C ARG A 112 -18.01 -3.56 -3.12
N ASN A 113 -18.27 -4.22 -4.24
CA ASN A 113 -18.97 -5.50 -4.24
C ASN A 113 -18.00 -6.66 -3.92
N TYR A 114 -18.53 -7.82 -3.58
CA TYR A 114 -17.74 -9.01 -3.24
C TYR A 114 -16.81 -9.44 -4.39
N ASN A 115 -17.34 -9.52 -5.60
CA ASN A 115 -16.64 -10.03 -6.77
C ASN A 115 -15.43 -9.17 -7.16
N SER A 116 -15.45 -7.86 -6.89
CA SER A 116 -14.34 -6.94 -7.20
C SER A 116 -13.02 -7.33 -6.52
N TRP A 117 -13.06 -8.18 -5.49
CA TRP A 117 -11.87 -8.80 -4.88
C TRP A 117 -11.85 -10.31 -5.01
N ALA A 118 -12.97 -10.99 -4.73
CA ALA A 118 -13.03 -12.45 -4.72
C ALA A 118 -12.65 -13.06 -6.08
N ASP A 119 -13.12 -12.48 -7.19
CA ASP A 119 -12.76 -12.95 -8.54
C ASP A 119 -11.30 -12.65 -8.90
N PHE A 120 -10.66 -11.70 -8.20
CA PHE A 120 -9.26 -11.38 -8.40
C PHE A 120 -8.30 -12.23 -7.57
N PHE A 121 -8.73 -12.83 -6.44
CA PHE A 121 -7.87 -13.64 -5.59
C PHE A 121 -7.13 -14.76 -6.33
N PRO A 122 -7.73 -15.53 -7.23
CA PRO A 122 -7.00 -16.55 -8.00
C PRO A 122 -5.87 -15.96 -8.85
N ILE A 123 -6.09 -14.77 -9.44
CA ILE A 123 -5.11 -14.09 -10.29
C ILE A 123 -3.93 -13.59 -9.46
N GLN A 124 -4.22 -12.84 -8.38
CA GLN A 124 -3.17 -12.33 -7.51
C GLN A 124 -2.39 -13.44 -6.82
N ASN A 125 -3.08 -14.47 -6.30
CA ASN A 125 -2.44 -15.56 -5.57
C ASN A 125 -1.50 -16.37 -6.48
N LYS A 126 -1.85 -16.57 -7.75
CA LYS A 126 -0.97 -17.16 -8.74
C LYS A 126 0.30 -16.32 -8.96
N ILE A 127 0.17 -15.01 -9.12
CA ILE A 127 1.30 -14.10 -9.37
C ILE A 127 2.17 -13.94 -8.12
N PHE A 128 1.56 -13.85 -6.96
CA PHE A 128 2.24 -13.69 -5.67
C PHE A 128 2.69 -15.03 -5.07
N ASN A 129 2.45 -16.13 -5.76
CA ASN A 129 2.75 -17.49 -5.29
C ASN A 129 2.17 -17.77 -3.89
N ILE A 130 0.91 -17.35 -3.67
CA ILE A 130 0.16 -17.57 -2.44
C ILE A 130 -0.68 -18.83 -2.59
N ASN A 131 -0.57 -19.75 -1.64
CA ASN A 131 -1.27 -21.03 -1.61
C ASN A 131 -1.54 -21.47 -0.16
N GLU A 132 -2.04 -22.67 0.03
CA GLU A 132 -2.37 -23.23 1.34
C GLU A 132 -1.17 -23.32 2.30
N ASP A 133 0.06 -23.48 1.78
CA ASP A 133 1.29 -23.55 2.58
C ASP A 133 1.87 -22.17 2.90
N THR A 134 1.22 -21.10 2.46
CA THR A 134 1.69 -19.74 2.69
C THR A 134 1.59 -19.37 4.16
N VAL A 135 2.72 -18.97 4.75
CA VAL A 135 2.80 -18.28 6.04
C VAL A 135 3.33 -16.88 5.76
N ILE A 136 2.43 -15.89 5.75
CA ILE A 136 2.77 -14.52 5.36
C ILE A 136 2.93 -13.61 6.57
N PHE A 137 3.97 -12.78 6.56
CA PHE A 137 4.15 -11.71 7.54
C PHE A 137 3.62 -10.38 7.01
N CYS A 138 2.78 -9.72 7.82
CA CYS A 138 2.21 -8.39 7.53
C CYS A 138 2.31 -7.47 8.74
N GLN A 139 2.52 -6.17 8.51
CA GLN A 139 2.56 -5.17 9.58
C GLN A 139 1.64 -3.98 9.29
N GLY A 140 0.82 -3.62 10.27
CA GLY A 140 -0.05 -2.45 10.26
C GLY A 140 -1.53 -2.78 10.18
N SER A 141 -2.38 -1.76 10.36
CA SER A 141 -3.84 -1.84 10.43
C SER A 141 -4.47 -2.38 9.14
N LEU A 142 -5.62 -3.03 9.25
CA LEU A 142 -6.48 -3.44 8.13
C LEU A 142 -7.22 -2.26 7.47
N ALA A 143 -7.23 -1.08 8.10
CA ALA A 143 -7.69 0.14 7.45
C ALA A 143 -6.84 0.51 6.22
N PHE A 144 -5.58 0.04 6.16
CA PHE A 144 -4.82 0.02 4.92
C PHE A 144 -5.35 -1.08 4.00
N THR A 145 -6.04 -0.68 2.94
CA THR A 145 -6.76 -1.56 2.01
C THR A 145 -5.90 -2.71 1.47
N GLY A 146 -4.60 -2.46 1.24
CA GLY A 146 -3.66 -3.50 0.80
C GLY A 146 -3.47 -4.62 1.82
N ASN A 147 -3.42 -4.31 3.13
CA ASN A 147 -3.36 -5.34 4.18
C ASN A 147 -4.62 -6.19 4.19
N LEU A 148 -5.81 -5.55 4.19
CA LEU A 148 -7.07 -6.29 4.18
C LEU A 148 -7.19 -7.19 2.95
N ASN A 149 -6.83 -6.68 1.76
CA ASN A 149 -6.87 -7.46 0.53
C ASN A 149 -5.97 -8.69 0.59
N ILE A 150 -4.71 -8.52 1.03
CA ILE A 150 -3.76 -9.63 1.12
C ILE A 150 -4.20 -10.68 2.15
N TYR A 151 -4.77 -10.27 3.29
CA TYR A 151 -5.30 -11.20 4.31
C TYR A 151 -6.41 -12.07 3.70
N LEU A 152 -7.39 -11.44 3.07
CA LEU A 152 -8.52 -12.16 2.46
C LEU A 152 -8.04 -13.07 1.31
N GLY A 153 -7.06 -12.64 0.51
CA GLY A 153 -6.43 -13.47 -0.52
C GLY A 153 -5.73 -14.70 0.04
N VAL A 154 -5.04 -14.56 1.17
CA VAL A 154 -4.40 -15.69 1.89
C VAL A 154 -5.44 -16.62 2.49
N PHE A 155 -6.49 -16.07 3.11
CA PHE A 155 -7.57 -16.89 3.67
C PHE A 155 -8.37 -17.62 2.58
N ALA A 156 -8.50 -17.05 1.39
CA ALA A 156 -9.18 -17.71 0.28
C ALA A 156 -8.53 -19.04 -0.14
N CYS A 157 -7.24 -19.24 0.13
CA CYS A 157 -6.54 -20.50 -0.15
C CYS A 157 -6.09 -21.24 1.13
N GLY A 158 -6.53 -20.84 2.29
CA GLY A 158 -6.23 -21.55 3.55
C GLY A 158 -4.82 -21.32 4.09
N GLY A 159 -4.14 -20.24 3.73
CA GLY A 159 -2.82 -19.86 4.28
C GLY A 159 -2.90 -19.29 5.70
N THR A 160 -1.75 -18.94 6.28
CA THR A 160 -1.64 -18.37 7.64
C THR A 160 -1.05 -16.97 7.59
N VAL A 161 -1.63 -16.04 8.36
CA VAL A 161 -1.16 -14.67 8.49
C VAL A 161 -0.46 -14.46 9.83
N ILE A 162 0.75 -13.93 9.82
CA ILE A 162 1.47 -13.43 11.00
C ILE A 162 1.35 -11.91 10.99
N ALA A 163 0.60 -11.36 11.93
CA ALA A 163 0.20 -9.96 11.97
C ALA A 163 0.75 -9.23 13.19
N THR A 164 1.21 -7.99 13.01
CA THR A 164 1.59 -7.10 14.11
C THR A 164 1.23 -5.66 13.81
N GLU A 165 0.74 -4.91 14.81
CA GLU A 165 0.60 -3.46 14.74
C GLU A 165 1.91 -2.75 15.09
N LYS A 166 2.78 -3.39 15.85
CA LYS A 166 3.97 -2.77 16.44
C LYS A 166 5.04 -2.50 15.38
N PHE A 167 5.52 -1.27 15.33
CA PHE A 167 6.64 -0.90 14.46
C PHE A 167 7.98 -1.20 15.14
N ARG A 168 8.40 -2.48 15.09
CA ARG A 168 9.64 -2.98 15.70
C ARG A 168 10.37 -3.93 14.74
N PRO A 169 11.14 -3.42 13.75
CA PRO A 169 11.74 -4.25 12.68
C PRO A 169 12.61 -5.41 13.17
N LYS A 170 13.32 -5.26 14.28
CA LYS A 170 14.07 -6.36 14.87
C LYS A 170 13.15 -7.51 15.30
N ASN A 171 12.07 -7.20 16.02
CA ASN A 171 11.11 -8.21 16.47
C ASN A 171 10.39 -8.88 15.28
N TRP A 172 10.26 -8.19 14.14
CA TRP A 172 9.65 -8.81 12.94
C TRP A 172 10.49 -9.97 12.44
N LEU A 173 11.84 -9.86 12.45
CA LEU A 173 12.75 -10.94 12.07
C LEU A 173 12.61 -12.15 13.02
N ASP A 174 12.46 -11.89 14.32
CA ASP A 174 12.23 -12.94 15.33
C ASP A 174 10.90 -13.65 15.10
N LEU A 175 9.81 -12.91 14.83
CA LEU A 175 8.50 -13.48 14.48
C LEU A 175 8.56 -14.31 13.19
N MET A 176 9.21 -13.78 12.15
CA MET A 176 9.38 -14.49 10.87
C MET A 176 10.12 -15.83 11.05
N THR A 177 11.14 -15.85 11.89
CA THR A 177 11.89 -17.07 12.21
C THR A 177 11.07 -18.05 13.05
N LYS A 178 10.45 -17.54 14.13
CA LYS A 178 9.65 -18.34 15.06
C LYS A 178 8.50 -19.09 14.36
N TYR A 179 7.79 -18.38 13.48
CA TYR A 179 6.61 -18.92 12.82
C TYR A 179 6.89 -19.44 11.39
N LYS A 180 8.17 -19.62 11.04
CA LYS A 180 8.59 -20.18 9.74
C LYS A 180 7.93 -19.44 8.56
N VAL A 181 7.87 -18.11 8.62
CA VAL A 181 7.35 -17.29 7.54
C VAL A 181 8.06 -17.58 6.23
N ASN A 182 7.31 -17.76 5.16
CA ASN A 182 7.84 -17.98 3.82
C ASN A 182 7.52 -16.84 2.84
N THR A 183 6.60 -15.95 3.22
CA THR A 183 6.16 -14.81 2.42
C THR A 183 6.14 -13.54 3.25
N ILE A 184 6.60 -12.42 2.70
CA ILE A 184 6.55 -11.11 3.37
C ILE A 184 5.70 -10.16 2.53
N TYR A 185 4.75 -9.47 3.17
CA TYR A 185 4.02 -8.34 2.59
C TYR A 185 4.28 -7.07 3.40
N LEU A 186 5.08 -6.17 2.84
CA LEU A 186 5.43 -4.88 3.43
C LEU A 186 5.65 -3.85 2.33
N ILE A 187 5.45 -2.57 2.63
CA ILE A 187 5.84 -1.49 1.72
C ILE A 187 7.38 -1.36 1.63
N PRO A 188 7.94 -0.84 0.52
CA PRO A 188 9.39 -0.76 0.29
C PRO A 188 10.18 -0.13 1.43
N THR A 189 9.71 0.98 2.02
CA THR A 189 10.41 1.64 3.13
C THR A 189 10.53 0.76 4.37
N LYS A 190 9.55 -0.10 4.65
CA LYS A 190 9.62 -1.06 5.76
C LYS A 190 10.55 -2.24 5.43
N LEU A 191 10.49 -2.76 4.21
CA LEU A 191 11.37 -3.83 3.74
C LEU A 191 12.84 -3.44 3.84
N LEU A 192 13.20 -2.24 3.38
CA LEU A 192 14.57 -1.74 3.37
C LEU A 192 15.15 -1.41 4.76
N LEU A 193 14.33 -1.51 5.82
CA LEU A 193 14.83 -1.51 7.20
C LEU A 193 15.38 -2.87 7.63
N LEU A 194 14.84 -3.98 7.10
CA LEU A 194 15.17 -5.32 7.56
C LEU A 194 16.68 -5.66 7.44
N PRO A 195 17.38 -5.30 6.35
CA PRO A 195 18.82 -5.54 6.25
C PRO A 195 19.67 -4.92 7.36
N LYS A 196 19.17 -3.85 8.00
CA LYS A 196 19.89 -3.17 9.10
C LYS A 196 19.89 -3.99 10.40
N PHE A 197 18.97 -4.94 10.55
CA PHE A 197 18.75 -5.73 11.76
C PHE A 197 19.02 -7.22 11.54
N ALA A 198 19.07 -7.68 10.30
CA ALA A 198 19.35 -9.07 9.97
C ALA A 198 20.83 -9.40 10.24
N THR A 199 21.08 -10.47 10.98
CA THR A 199 22.45 -10.95 11.30
C THR A 199 22.91 -12.09 10.39
N LEU A 200 21.94 -12.88 9.87
CA LEU A 200 22.20 -14.01 8.99
C LEU A 200 21.17 -14.06 7.85
N PRO A 201 21.55 -14.60 6.69
CA PRO A 201 20.60 -14.85 5.60
C PRO A 201 19.49 -15.82 6.01
N ASN A 202 18.25 -15.52 5.63
CA ASN A 202 17.11 -16.40 5.82
C ASN A 202 16.64 -16.98 4.48
N THR A 203 16.85 -18.29 4.27
CA THR A 203 16.48 -19.00 3.04
C THR A 203 15.03 -19.52 3.05
N GLN A 204 14.29 -19.35 4.15
CA GLN A 204 12.88 -19.76 4.25
C GLN A 204 11.97 -18.81 3.48
N ILE A 205 12.31 -17.51 3.43
CA ILE A 205 11.56 -16.53 2.66
C ILE A 205 11.67 -16.82 1.17
N LYS A 206 10.55 -17.17 0.56
CA LYS A 206 10.43 -17.51 -0.86
C LYS A 206 9.84 -16.38 -1.68
N GLN A 207 8.98 -15.54 -1.06
CA GLN A 207 8.28 -14.48 -1.73
C GLN A 207 8.30 -13.20 -0.90
N ILE A 208 8.53 -12.06 -1.56
CA ILE A 208 8.32 -10.71 -1.01
C ILE A 208 7.33 -10.01 -1.95
N ILE A 209 6.23 -9.54 -1.39
CA ILE A 209 5.20 -8.78 -2.09
C ILE A 209 5.24 -7.36 -1.56
N SER A 210 5.32 -6.38 -2.45
CA SER A 210 5.43 -4.98 -2.06
C SER A 210 4.65 -4.07 -3.01
N GLY A 211 4.29 -2.90 -2.54
CA GLY A 211 3.59 -1.90 -3.35
C GLY A 211 3.47 -0.56 -2.66
N SER A 212 2.64 0.33 -3.22
CA SER A 212 2.39 1.69 -2.71
C SER A 212 3.58 2.67 -2.76
N GLN A 213 4.78 2.21 -3.09
CA GLN A 213 6.00 3.01 -3.25
C GLN A 213 6.88 2.38 -4.32
N SER A 214 7.81 3.15 -4.90
CA SER A 214 8.74 2.63 -5.90
C SER A 214 9.86 1.78 -5.28
N MET A 215 10.33 0.82 -6.05
CA MET A 215 11.50 -0.02 -5.77
C MET A 215 12.26 -0.25 -7.09
N ASN A 216 13.58 -0.38 -7.05
CA ASN A 216 14.39 -0.68 -8.21
C ASN A 216 15.26 -1.92 -7.96
N LYS A 217 16.08 -2.27 -8.97
CA LYS A 217 17.01 -3.42 -8.91
C LYS A 217 17.97 -3.35 -7.72
N HIS A 218 18.50 -2.16 -7.42
CA HIS A 218 19.43 -1.99 -6.29
C HIS A 218 18.74 -2.31 -4.94
N ASP A 219 17.50 -1.86 -4.74
CA ASP A 219 16.72 -2.19 -3.54
C ASP A 219 16.44 -3.69 -3.45
N ALA A 220 16.07 -4.32 -4.56
CA ALA A 220 15.86 -5.76 -4.62
C ALA A 220 17.12 -6.54 -4.27
N LEU A 221 18.28 -6.13 -4.79
CA LEU A 221 19.57 -6.75 -4.48
C LEU A 221 19.94 -6.63 -2.99
N LYS A 222 19.66 -5.49 -2.34
CA LYS A 222 19.85 -5.34 -0.89
C LYS A 222 19.01 -6.36 -0.10
N LEU A 223 17.77 -6.57 -0.51
CA LEU A 223 16.91 -7.58 0.13
C LEU A 223 17.40 -9.01 -0.12
N LYS A 224 17.92 -9.29 -1.31
CA LYS A 224 18.47 -10.62 -1.63
C LYS A 224 19.74 -10.96 -0.85
N GLN A 225 20.46 -9.99 -0.30
CA GLN A 225 21.58 -10.28 0.61
C GLN A 225 21.11 -11.01 1.87
N ILE A 226 19.92 -10.70 2.37
CA ILE A 226 19.34 -11.34 3.56
C ILE A 226 18.31 -12.43 3.22
N TYR A 227 17.72 -12.38 2.03
CA TYR A 227 16.73 -13.35 1.53
C TYR A 227 17.16 -13.90 0.15
N PRO A 228 18.22 -14.72 0.07
CA PRO A 228 18.86 -15.06 -1.22
C PRO A 228 17.99 -15.93 -2.15
N LYS A 229 16.99 -16.64 -1.62
CA LYS A 229 16.11 -17.53 -2.38
C LYS A 229 14.73 -16.94 -2.66
N THR A 230 14.55 -15.62 -2.44
CA THR A 230 13.25 -14.95 -2.61
C THR A 230 13.02 -14.46 -4.04
N THR A 231 11.79 -14.51 -4.49
CA THR A 231 11.29 -13.66 -5.58
C THR A 231 10.67 -12.41 -4.98
N ILE A 232 10.95 -11.25 -5.54
CA ILE A 232 10.39 -9.99 -5.08
C ILE A 232 9.43 -9.47 -6.15
N THR A 233 8.18 -9.31 -5.81
CA THR A 233 7.15 -8.76 -6.69
C THR A 233 6.72 -7.39 -6.17
N LEU A 234 6.94 -6.35 -6.98
CA LEU A 234 6.39 -5.02 -6.76
C LEU A 234 5.12 -4.86 -7.58
N TYR A 235 4.03 -4.37 -6.97
CA TYR A 235 2.81 -4.03 -7.67
C TYR A 235 2.51 -2.53 -7.63
N TYR A 236 1.85 -2.04 -8.67
CA TYR A 236 1.19 -0.73 -8.69
C TYR A 236 -0.32 -0.97 -8.68
N GLY A 237 -1.03 -0.20 -7.87
CA GLY A 237 -2.47 -0.32 -7.71
C GLY A 237 -3.06 0.80 -6.87
N ALA A 238 -4.38 0.81 -6.78
CA ALA A 238 -5.13 1.79 -6.01
C ALA A 238 -6.36 1.15 -5.37
N SER A 239 -6.83 1.73 -4.26
CA SER A 239 -8.04 1.26 -3.60
C SER A 239 -9.27 1.30 -4.52
N GLU A 240 -9.27 2.18 -5.51
CA GLU A 240 -10.33 2.33 -6.51
C GLU A 240 -10.33 1.22 -7.57
N LEU A 241 -9.15 0.70 -7.95
CA LEU A 241 -8.96 -0.16 -9.13
C LEU A 241 -8.33 -1.52 -8.82
N ASN A 242 -8.04 -1.81 -7.53
CA ASN A 242 -7.27 -3.00 -7.10
C ASN A 242 -5.83 -2.96 -7.64
N TYR A 243 -5.19 -4.11 -7.87
CA TYR A 243 -3.86 -4.20 -8.45
C TYR A 243 -3.91 -4.01 -9.96
N ILE A 244 -3.07 -3.15 -10.50
CA ILE A 244 -3.07 -2.72 -11.90
C ILE A 244 -1.93 -3.39 -12.65
N THR A 245 -0.69 -3.24 -12.17
CA THR A 245 0.50 -3.86 -12.77
C THR A 245 1.39 -4.49 -11.72
N TYR A 246 2.29 -5.37 -12.15
CA TYR A 246 3.35 -5.94 -11.32
C TYR A 246 4.65 -6.09 -12.09
N ILE A 247 5.76 -6.08 -11.35
CA ILE A 247 7.10 -6.37 -11.86
C ILE A 247 7.83 -7.27 -10.86
N ASN A 248 8.52 -8.28 -11.36
CA ASN A 248 9.38 -9.13 -10.53
C ASN A 248 10.81 -8.60 -10.51
N ASP A 249 11.56 -8.90 -9.46
CA ASP A 249 12.93 -8.43 -9.27
C ASP A 249 13.88 -8.76 -10.43
N ILE A 250 13.64 -9.86 -11.15
CA ILE A 250 14.42 -10.25 -12.32
C ILE A 250 14.27 -9.23 -13.47
N ASP A 251 13.10 -8.62 -13.58
CA ASP A 251 12.77 -7.63 -14.62
C ASP A 251 13.02 -6.18 -14.15
N MET A 252 13.33 -5.98 -12.86
CA MET A 252 13.62 -4.65 -12.34
C MET A 252 14.95 -4.12 -12.90
N THR A 253 14.95 -2.84 -13.24
CA THR A 253 16.13 -2.07 -13.65
C THR A 253 16.46 -1.02 -12.58
N GLU A 254 17.47 -0.19 -12.83
CA GLU A 254 17.76 0.97 -11.98
C GLU A 254 16.67 2.06 -12.09
N ASP A 255 15.85 2.01 -13.14
CA ASP A 255 14.75 2.94 -13.31
C ASP A 255 13.60 2.60 -12.35
N ARG A 256 13.34 3.52 -11.42
CA ARG A 256 12.27 3.41 -10.41
C ARG A 256 10.87 3.70 -10.94
N THR A 257 10.77 4.20 -12.17
CA THR A 257 9.47 4.54 -12.76
C THR A 257 8.75 3.30 -13.28
N SER A 258 9.49 2.24 -13.64
CA SER A 258 8.89 1.01 -14.12
C SER A 258 8.07 0.32 -13.03
N VAL A 259 6.79 0.11 -13.30
CA VAL A 259 5.84 -0.61 -12.44
C VAL A 259 5.34 -1.90 -13.11
N GLY A 260 5.96 -2.28 -14.22
CA GLY A 260 5.79 -3.55 -14.90
C GLY A 260 4.56 -3.68 -15.78
N LYS A 261 4.05 -4.91 -15.91
CA LYS A 261 2.99 -5.26 -16.86
C LYS A 261 1.63 -5.42 -16.18
N PRO A 262 0.52 -5.23 -16.91
CA PRO A 262 -0.82 -5.38 -16.35
C PRO A 262 -1.07 -6.79 -15.81
N PHE A 263 -1.87 -6.87 -14.73
CA PHE A 263 -2.50 -8.11 -14.32
C PHE A 263 -3.49 -8.60 -15.38
N THR A 264 -3.86 -9.87 -15.32
CA THR A 264 -4.91 -10.45 -16.16
C THR A 264 -6.21 -9.64 -16.04
N ASP A 265 -6.89 -9.41 -17.16
CA ASP A 265 -8.12 -8.62 -17.28
C ASP A 265 -7.99 -7.11 -16.98
N VAL A 266 -6.76 -6.62 -16.77
CA VAL A 266 -6.48 -5.20 -16.64
C VAL A 266 -5.95 -4.64 -17.96
N LYS A 267 -6.61 -3.61 -18.50
CA LYS A 267 -6.19 -2.90 -19.72
C LYS A 267 -5.80 -1.48 -19.38
N ILE A 268 -4.64 -1.06 -19.88
CA ILE A 268 -4.09 0.28 -19.65
C ILE A 268 -4.02 1.01 -20.99
N THR A 269 -4.45 2.26 -21.01
CA THR A 269 -4.29 3.18 -22.14
C THR A 269 -3.69 4.48 -21.65
N ILE A 270 -2.82 5.09 -22.47
CA ILE A 270 -2.21 6.38 -22.18
C ILE A 270 -2.84 7.43 -23.09
N LYS A 271 -3.33 8.54 -22.52
CA LYS A 271 -3.83 9.70 -23.25
C LYS A 271 -3.24 10.97 -22.64
N ASN A 272 -2.49 11.73 -23.44
CA ASN A 272 -1.80 12.95 -22.99
C ASN A 272 -0.96 12.70 -21.72
N GLU A 273 -0.16 11.63 -21.73
CA GLU A 273 0.64 11.15 -20.59
C GLU A 273 -0.19 10.69 -19.37
N GLU A 274 -1.51 10.77 -19.38
CA GLU A 274 -2.38 10.32 -18.28
C GLU A 274 -2.72 8.84 -18.44
N ILE A 275 -2.63 8.10 -17.33
CA ILE A 275 -2.89 6.66 -17.27
C ILE A 275 -4.39 6.45 -17.05
N PHE A 276 -5.00 5.70 -17.98
CA PHE A 276 -6.38 5.24 -17.89
C PHE A 276 -6.41 3.73 -17.76
N VAL A 277 -7.20 3.23 -16.82
CA VAL A 277 -7.31 1.81 -16.50
C VAL A 277 -8.73 1.31 -16.72
N ASN A 278 -8.86 0.18 -17.39
CA ASN A 278 -10.09 -0.57 -17.52
C ASN A 278 -9.90 -1.94 -16.85
N THR A 279 -10.67 -2.23 -15.80
CA THR A 279 -10.59 -3.45 -14.99
C THR A 279 -11.96 -3.80 -14.44
N PRO A 280 -12.35 -5.08 -14.36
CA PRO A 280 -13.58 -5.50 -13.68
C PRO A 280 -13.47 -5.39 -12.14
N TYR A 281 -12.27 -5.20 -11.60
CA TYR A 281 -11.96 -5.24 -10.16
C TYR A 281 -12.01 -3.87 -9.49
N HIS A 282 -12.87 -2.98 -9.95
CA HIS A 282 -12.98 -1.60 -9.50
C HIS A 282 -14.02 -1.41 -8.37
N VAL A 283 -14.01 -0.24 -7.75
CA VAL A 283 -15.06 0.21 -6.81
C VAL A 283 -16.35 0.58 -7.55
N GLU A 284 -17.47 0.56 -6.84
CA GLU A 284 -18.76 0.99 -7.38
C GLU A 284 -18.80 2.50 -7.68
N GLY A 285 -19.59 2.88 -8.67
CA GLY A 285 -19.86 4.30 -8.98
C GLY A 285 -18.80 5.02 -9.78
N ILE A 286 -17.77 4.34 -10.31
CA ILE A 286 -16.81 4.93 -11.25
C ILE A 286 -17.10 4.49 -12.67
N SER A 287 -16.82 5.37 -13.64
CA SER A 287 -16.90 5.06 -15.08
C SER A 287 -15.55 4.56 -15.60
N LEU A 288 -15.58 3.52 -16.41
CA LEU A 288 -14.39 2.96 -17.05
C LEU A 288 -14.24 3.46 -18.51
N PRO A 289 -13.02 3.65 -19.01
CA PRO A 289 -11.75 3.55 -18.29
C PRO A 289 -11.58 4.69 -17.31
N PHE A 290 -11.09 4.37 -16.10
CA PHE A 290 -10.92 5.33 -14.99
C PHE A 290 -9.49 5.83 -14.93
N SER A 291 -9.29 7.12 -14.57
CA SER A 291 -7.98 7.70 -14.31
C SER A 291 -7.84 8.13 -12.86
N LEU A 292 -6.76 7.72 -12.22
CA LEU A 292 -6.31 8.20 -10.91
C LEU A 292 -5.63 9.57 -10.98
N LYS A 293 -5.56 10.18 -12.19
CA LYS A 293 -4.74 11.36 -12.51
C LYS A 293 -3.24 11.11 -12.39
N ASP A 294 -2.87 9.87 -12.51
CA ASP A 294 -1.48 9.43 -12.57
C ASP A 294 -0.94 9.62 -13.99
N LYS A 295 0.32 10.07 -14.10
CA LYS A 295 1.05 10.22 -15.37
C LYS A 295 1.97 9.05 -15.60
N GLY A 296 2.12 8.68 -16.88
CA GLY A 296 3.01 7.60 -17.28
C GLY A 296 3.02 7.35 -18.77
N TYR A 297 3.81 6.36 -19.16
CA TYR A 297 3.88 5.86 -20.54
C TYR A 297 4.08 4.34 -20.50
N ILE A 298 3.82 3.69 -21.63
CA ILE A 298 4.12 2.26 -21.83
C ILE A 298 5.34 2.19 -22.75
N ASP A 299 6.36 1.44 -22.32
CA ASP A 299 7.58 1.24 -23.10
C ASP A 299 7.40 0.22 -24.23
N THR A 300 8.44 0.02 -25.05
CA THR A 300 8.43 -0.94 -26.18
C THR A 300 8.27 -2.40 -25.74
N ASN A 301 8.53 -2.73 -24.47
CA ASN A 301 8.37 -4.06 -23.89
C ASN A 301 6.98 -4.27 -23.28
N GLY A 302 6.11 -3.25 -23.33
CA GLY A 302 4.77 -3.26 -22.77
C GLY A 302 4.71 -3.02 -21.26
N SER A 303 5.80 -2.52 -20.65
CA SER A 303 5.84 -2.16 -19.22
C SER A 303 5.35 -0.74 -19.01
N LEU A 304 4.52 -0.55 -17.99
CA LEU A 304 4.06 0.77 -17.56
C LEU A 304 5.15 1.46 -16.75
N HIS A 305 5.40 2.72 -17.07
CA HIS A 305 6.24 3.63 -16.30
C HIS A 305 5.38 4.70 -15.64
N PHE A 306 5.43 4.76 -14.31
CA PHE A 306 4.73 5.76 -13.49
C PHE A 306 5.62 6.99 -13.27
N LEU A 307 5.17 8.15 -13.72
CA LEU A 307 5.93 9.42 -13.66
C LEU A 307 5.51 10.34 -12.51
N GLY A 308 4.48 9.96 -11.75
CA GLY A 308 3.94 10.77 -10.65
C GLY A 308 2.47 11.12 -10.86
N ARG A 309 1.88 11.81 -9.87
CA ARG A 309 0.50 12.27 -9.91
C ARG A 309 0.39 13.66 -10.52
N LYS A 310 -0.72 13.93 -11.16
CA LYS A 310 -1.06 15.29 -11.63
C LYS A 310 -1.12 16.28 -10.47
N ASP A 311 -1.58 15.83 -9.30
CA ASP A 311 -1.65 16.62 -8.07
C ASP A 311 -0.27 16.85 -7.41
N ASP A 312 0.78 16.12 -7.81
CA ASP A 312 2.17 16.37 -7.41
C ASP A 312 2.82 17.46 -8.28
N ILE A 313 2.08 18.04 -9.23
CA ILE A 313 2.51 19.19 -10.01
C ILE A 313 2.14 20.45 -9.21
N CYS A 314 3.14 21.17 -8.75
CA CYS A 314 2.98 22.48 -8.14
C CYS A 314 3.28 23.59 -9.16
N ASN A 315 2.64 24.73 -8.97
CA ASN A 315 2.96 25.94 -9.73
C ASN A 315 4.00 26.74 -8.93
N ILE A 316 5.20 26.87 -9.47
CA ILE A 316 6.28 27.67 -8.88
C ILE A 316 6.56 28.82 -9.85
N ASN A 317 6.18 30.03 -9.47
CA ASN A 317 6.37 31.25 -10.29
C ASN A 317 5.85 31.10 -11.73
N GLY A 318 4.67 30.50 -11.90
CA GLY A 318 4.05 30.28 -13.22
C GLY A 318 4.48 29.00 -13.96
N LEU A 319 5.50 28.28 -13.47
CA LEU A 319 5.97 27.03 -14.05
C LEU A 319 5.34 25.84 -13.35
N LYS A 320 4.85 24.87 -14.15
CA LYS A 320 4.34 23.58 -13.66
C LYS A 320 5.51 22.63 -13.39
N ILE A 321 5.79 22.38 -12.12
CA ILE A 321 6.93 21.56 -11.67
C ILE A 321 6.39 20.29 -10.98
N SER A 322 6.90 19.13 -11.38
CA SER A 322 6.60 17.83 -10.75
C SER A 322 7.52 17.58 -9.56
N THR A 323 6.97 17.54 -8.34
CA THR A 323 7.75 17.18 -7.14
C THR A 323 8.25 15.76 -7.21
N SER A 324 7.48 14.83 -7.78
CA SER A 324 7.87 13.43 -7.97
C SER A 324 9.10 13.26 -8.87
N LYS A 325 9.21 14.09 -9.94
CA LYS A 325 10.41 14.11 -10.79
C LYS A 325 11.64 14.50 -9.99
N ILE A 326 11.50 15.52 -9.14
CA ILE A 326 12.61 16.02 -8.30
C ILE A 326 12.96 14.99 -7.22
N GLU A 327 11.97 14.39 -6.57
CA GLU A 327 12.16 13.31 -5.60
C GLU A 327 12.93 12.14 -6.22
N ASN A 328 12.56 11.70 -7.43
CA ASN A 328 13.27 10.65 -8.15
C ASN A 328 14.75 11.01 -8.46
N ALA A 329 15.01 12.27 -8.81
CA ALA A 329 16.39 12.74 -9.00
C ALA A 329 17.18 12.75 -7.67
N LEU A 330 16.57 13.22 -6.59
CA LEU A 330 17.17 13.23 -5.25
C LEU A 330 17.43 11.81 -4.72
N ILE A 331 16.52 10.86 -4.98
CA ILE A 331 16.70 9.45 -4.61
C ILE A 331 17.98 8.88 -5.26
N LYS A 332 18.26 9.23 -6.51
CA LYS A 332 19.50 8.82 -7.20
C LYS A 332 20.76 9.39 -6.52
N VAL A 333 20.70 10.62 -6.04
CA VAL A 333 21.82 11.29 -5.37
C VAL A 333 22.02 10.76 -3.95
N PHE A 334 20.96 10.65 -3.17
CA PHE A 334 21.03 10.28 -1.75
C PHE A 334 20.95 8.77 -1.50
N GLN A 335 20.62 7.97 -2.51
CA GLN A 335 20.44 6.52 -2.40
C GLN A 335 19.47 6.12 -1.26
N THR A 336 18.43 6.93 -1.04
CA THR A 336 17.39 6.72 -0.03
C THR A 336 16.02 7.09 -0.55
N ASN A 337 14.98 6.34 -0.13
CA ASN A 337 13.57 6.66 -0.37
C ASN A 337 12.95 7.50 0.76
N GLU A 338 13.72 7.78 1.82
CA GLU A 338 13.28 8.57 2.96
C GLU A 338 13.53 10.06 2.69
N LEU A 339 12.89 10.56 1.64
CA LEU A 339 12.90 11.98 1.28
C LEU A 339 11.60 12.40 0.60
N ILE A 340 11.33 13.69 0.63
CA ILE A 340 10.14 14.29 0.00
C ILE A 340 10.40 15.74 -0.38
N VAL A 341 9.79 16.21 -1.46
CA VAL A 341 9.83 17.59 -1.91
C VAL A 341 8.46 18.25 -1.67
N ILE A 342 8.47 19.38 -0.98
CA ILE A 342 7.25 20.13 -0.64
C ILE A 342 7.38 21.56 -1.18
N PRO A 343 6.37 22.05 -1.93
CA PRO A 343 6.31 23.47 -2.28
C PRO A 343 6.11 24.33 -1.03
N SER A 344 6.78 25.45 -0.96
CA SER A 344 6.72 26.43 0.14
C SER A 344 6.37 27.79 -0.42
N HIS A 345 5.30 28.37 0.08
CA HIS A 345 4.85 29.73 -0.23
C HIS A 345 5.29 30.64 0.93
N LYS A 346 6.28 31.50 0.73
CA LYS A 346 6.72 32.43 1.75
C LYS A 346 7.13 33.77 1.12
N ASN A 347 6.59 34.88 1.64
CA ASN A 347 6.90 36.24 1.22
C ASN A 347 6.82 36.44 -0.30
N ASP A 348 5.67 36.14 -0.91
CA ASP A 348 5.37 36.26 -2.35
C ASP A 348 6.33 35.48 -3.28
N SER A 349 7.10 34.55 -2.76
CA SER A 349 7.93 33.65 -3.56
C SER A 349 7.61 32.20 -3.33
N ASP A 350 7.34 31.50 -4.41
CA ASP A 350 7.14 30.06 -4.43
C ASP A 350 8.48 29.36 -4.57
N THR A 351 8.78 28.45 -3.66
CA THR A 351 10.03 27.72 -3.66
C THR A 351 9.81 26.24 -3.35
N LEU A 352 10.81 25.40 -3.62
CA LEU A 352 10.82 23.98 -3.29
C LEU A 352 11.76 23.71 -2.13
N LYS A 353 11.30 22.92 -1.16
CA LYS A 353 12.08 22.41 -0.05
C LYS A 353 12.16 20.90 -0.12
N ALA A 354 13.38 20.35 -0.02
CA ALA A 354 13.60 18.90 0.07
C ALA A 354 13.84 18.53 1.53
N PHE A 355 13.03 17.62 2.07
CA PHE A 355 13.21 17.02 3.39
C PHE A 355 13.84 15.64 3.21
N ILE A 356 14.91 15.36 3.95
CA ILE A 356 15.72 14.14 3.80
C ILE A 356 15.93 13.54 5.19
N ALA A 357 15.67 12.24 5.34
CA ALA A 357 15.95 11.55 6.59
C ALA A 357 17.45 11.24 6.72
N GLY A 358 18.00 11.45 7.90
CA GLY A 358 19.40 11.18 8.22
C GLY A 358 20.23 12.44 8.43
N GLU A 359 21.54 12.24 8.52
CA GLU A 359 22.51 13.33 8.69
C GLU A 359 22.88 13.96 7.34
N LYS A 360 23.38 15.18 7.38
CA LYS A 360 23.86 15.90 6.20
C LYS A 360 25.11 15.21 5.63
N GLN A 361 24.96 14.59 4.46
CA GLN A 361 26.04 13.85 3.77
C GLN A 361 26.78 14.69 2.74
N PHE A 362 26.11 15.69 2.13
CA PHE A 362 26.61 16.50 1.04
C PHE A 362 26.39 17.99 1.31
N THR A 363 27.25 18.82 0.77
CA THR A 363 27.03 20.27 0.71
C THR A 363 25.94 20.60 -0.31
N LYS A 364 25.30 21.75 -0.17
CA LYS A 364 24.29 22.20 -1.14
C LYS A 364 24.87 22.27 -2.58
N GLN A 365 26.12 22.69 -2.73
CA GLN A 365 26.75 22.80 -4.05
C GLN A 365 26.95 21.42 -4.70
N GLU A 366 27.41 20.41 -3.94
CA GLU A 366 27.53 19.03 -4.43
C GLU A 366 26.17 18.44 -4.86
N ILE A 367 25.11 18.66 -4.06
CA ILE A 367 23.77 18.20 -4.40
C ILE A 367 23.30 18.85 -5.71
N LEU A 368 23.40 20.18 -5.82
CA LEU A 368 22.96 20.90 -7.01
C LEU A 368 23.75 20.47 -8.25
N LYS A 369 25.06 20.25 -8.13
CA LYS A 369 25.90 19.73 -9.21
C LYS A 369 25.45 18.34 -9.67
N SER A 370 25.13 17.44 -8.72
CA SER A 370 24.69 16.08 -9.01
C SER A 370 23.26 16.03 -9.60
N LEU A 371 22.44 17.04 -9.35
CA LEU A 371 21.06 17.13 -9.88
C LEU A 371 21.01 17.72 -11.30
N LYS A 372 22.01 18.49 -11.74
CA LYS A 372 22.04 19.12 -13.07
C LYS A 372 21.73 18.21 -14.26
N PRO A 373 22.16 16.93 -14.30
CA PRO A 373 21.83 16.03 -15.40
C PRO A 373 20.34 15.64 -15.45
N TYR A 374 19.59 15.84 -14.38
CA TYR A 374 18.21 15.36 -14.22
C TYR A 374 17.18 16.48 -14.14
N LEU A 375 17.57 17.67 -13.67
CA LEU A 375 16.67 18.78 -13.35
C LEU A 375 17.13 20.08 -14.00
N THR A 376 16.17 20.90 -14.40
CA THR A 376 16.39 22.28 -14.81
C THR A 376 16.61 23.19 -13.59
N ASP A 377 17.13 24.39 -13.78
CA ASP A 377 17.37 25.35 -12.68
C ASP A 377 16.09 25.71 -11.91
N PHE A 378 14.94 25.71 -12.57
CA PHE A 378 13.63 25.98 -11.96
C PHE A 378 13.11 24.83 -11.09
N GLU A 379 13.56 23.61 -11.36
CA GLU A 379 13.20 22.42 -10.61
C GLU A 379 14.10 22.19 -9.39
N MET A 380 15.16 22.98 -9.22
CA MET A 380 16.13 22.83 -8.13
C MET A 380 15.55 23.26 -6.78
N PRO A 381 15.52 22.39 -5.76
CA PRO A 381 15.13 22.79 -4.42
C PRO A 381 15.99 23.93 -3.87
N LYS A 382 15.37 24.93 -3.30
CA LYS A 382 16.10 26.07 -2.68
C LYS A 382 16.69 25.71 -1.32
N GLN A 383 16.04 24.76 -0.61
CA GLN A 383 16.47 24.33 0.71
C GLN A 383 16.49 22.80 0.79
N PHE A 384 17.49 22.26 1.51
CA PHE A 384 17.62 20.85 1.86
C PHE A 384 17.61 20.76 3.38
N ILE A 385 16.56 20.14 3.94
CA ILE A 385 16.28 20.06 5.38
C ILE A 385 16.52 18.61 5.81
N TYR A 386 17.41 18.41 6.75
CA TYR A 386 17.74 17.08 7.27
C TYR A 386 17.02 16.87 8.60
N LEU A 387 16.31 15.76 8.70
CA LEU A 387 15.63 15.32 9.91
C LEU A 387 16.13 13.93 10.27
N LYS A 388 16.30 13.63 11.54
CA LYS A 388 16.73 12.29 11.98
C LYS A 388 15.82 11.20 11.41
N THR A 389 14.51 11.45 11.39
CA THR A 389 13.49 10.62 10.74
C THR A 389 12.40 11.52 10.18
N LEU A 390 11.78 11.15 9.05
CA LEU A 390 10.61 11.86 8.53
C LEU A 390 9.34 11.35 9.22
N PRO A 391 8.38 12.24 9.55
CA PRO A 391 7.10 11.83 10.10
C PRO A 391 6.36 10.96 9.08
N LYS A 392 5.71 9.91 9.56
CA LYS A 392 4.93 8.97 8.74
C LYS A 392 3.49 8.93 9.25
N ASN A 393 2.57 8.74 8.32
CA ASN A 393 1.18 8.44 8.62
C ASN A 393 1.02 6.94 8.97
N GLU A 394 -0.20 6.52 9.33
CA GLU A 394 -0.54 5.15 9.71
C GLU A 394 -0.23 4.11 8.62
N SER A 395 -0.32 4.49 7.35
CA SER A 395 0.06 3.61 6.23
C SER A 395 1.56 3.49 6.03
N GLY A 396 2.38 4.21 6.82
CA GLY A 396 3.85 4.22 6.74
C GLY A 396 4.40 5.12 5.63
N LYS A 397 3.56 5.93 4.98
CA LYS A 397 3.97 6.96 4.01
C LYS A 397 4.38 8.23 4.74
N ILE A 398 5.27 9.03 4.13
CA ILE A 398 5.69 10.32 4.68
C ILE A 398 4.48 11.25 4.83
N ASP A 399 4.32 11.83 6.02
CA ASP A 399 3.23 12.73 6.36
C ASP A 399 3.55 14.16 5.90
N LYS A 400 3.04 14.53 4.72
CA LYS A 400 3.25 15.86 4.12
C LYS A 400 2.71 16.98 5.01
N LEU A 401 1.56 16.77 5.66
CA LEU A 401 0.92 17.80 6.49
C LEU A 401 1.75 18.13 7.72
N LYS A 402 2.27 17.11 8.40
CA LYS A 402 3.19 17.32 9.53
C LYS A 402 4.48 18.03 9.11
N LEU A 403 5.01 17.75 7.93
CA LEU A 403 6.19 18.44 7.43
C LEU A 403 5.89 19.90 7.05
N GLN A 404 4.71 20.17 6.49
CA GLN A 404 4.27 21.54 6.19
C GLN A 404 4.14 22.41 7.45
N SER A 405 3.73 21.83 8.57
CA SER A 405 3.68 22.56 9.85
C SER A 405 5.05 22.89 10.44
N LEU A 406 6.14 22.32 9.92
CA LEU A 406 7.52 22.62 10.30
C LEU A 406 8.17 23.72 9.41
N MET A 407 7.44 24.24 8.41
CA MET A 407 7.92 25.26 7.46
C MET A 407 7.61 26.67 7.89
#